data_2576ad963a5822ede478af432d0e103f
#
_entry.id   2576ad963a5822ede478af432d0e103f
#
_cell.length_a   1.000
_cell.length_b   1.000
_cell.length_c   1.000
_cell.angle_alpha   90.00
_cell.angle_beta   90.00
_cell.angle_gamma   90.00
#
_symmetry.space_group_name_H-M   'P 1'
#
loop_
_entity.id
_entity.type
_entity.pdbx_description
1 polymer ?
#
loop_
_entity_poly.entity_id
_entity_poly.type
_entity_poly.pdbx_seq_one_letter_code
_entity_poly.pdbx_strand_id
1 'polypeptide(L)'
;MVNEEYRGLVYPWGRQSPIANGEPLEVAPGVWWVRFGMPGGLDHINIWLLEDSDGWTVVDTCLKLDSAKAQWEQLFTGFMANKPIARVICTHLHPDHIGLAGWLCERFDCELWMTRSEYLNGSLLLSYTSDVVPSTALQFYKRAGFTDELMTTYQQRFGTFGKMSEPLPHSYRRIVDLETRPCNM
;
A
#
# COMPACT_ATOMS: atom_id res chain seq x y z
N MET A 1 -2.60 -10.07 25.74
CA MET A 1 -2.50 -10.92 24.53
C MET A 1 -3.57 -12.01 24.64
N VAL A 2 -4.37 -12.23 23.59
CA VAL A 2 -5.49 -13.20 23.61
C VAL A 2 -5.04 -14.59 23.18
N ASN A 3 -3.97 -14.70 22.39
CA ASN A 3 -3.41 -15.95 21.85
C ASN A 3 -4.46 -16.89 21.25
N GLU A 4 -5.24 -16.39 20.29
CA GLU A 4 -6.20 -17.21 19.55
C GLU A 4 -5.46 -18.13 18.58
N GLU A 5 -5.71 -19.45 18.65
CA GLU A 5 -5.18 -20.42 17.69
C GLU A 5 -6.23 -20.73 16.62
N TYR A 6 -5.85 -20.64 15.35
CA TYR A 6 -6.69 -21.00 14.22
C TYR A 6 -5.87 -21.61 13.09
N ARG A 7 -6.24 -22.82 12.66
CA ARG A 7 -5.55 -23.58 11.58
C ARG A 7 -4.04 -23.71 11.77
N GLY A 8 -3.59 -23.91 13.01
CA GLY A 8 -2.17 -24.05 13.35
C GLY A 8 -1.38 -22.74 13.41
N LEU A 9 -2.06 -21.59 13.30
CA LEU A 9 -1.47 -20.27 13.47
C LEU A 9 -1.92 -19.67 14.79
N VAL A 10 -0.99 -19.04 15.51
CA VAL A 10 -1.27 -18.31 16.74
C VAL A 10 -1.44 -16.84 16.41
N TYR A 11 -2.55 -16.25 16.79
CA TYR A 11 -2.86 -14.84 16.65
C TYR A 11 -2.75 -14.17 18.03
N PRO A 12 -1.63 -13.53 18.35
CA PRO A 12 -1.34 -13.01 19.70
C PRO A 12 -2.38 -12.00 20.19
N TRP A 13 -3.04 -11.32 19.27
CA TRP A 13 -4.05 -10.29 19.56
C TRP A 13 -5.47 -10.69 19.15
N GLY A 14 -5.67 -11.94 18.69
CA GLY A 14 -6.94 -12.42 18.12
C GLY A 14 -7.11 -12.02 16.64
N ARG A 15 -7.89 -12.82 15.90
CA ARG A 15 -8.11 -12.60 14.45
C ARG A 15 -8.98 -11.39 14.13
N GLN A 16 -9.91 -11.07 15.01
CA GLN A 16 -10.87 -9.97 14.84
C GLN A 16 -10.58 -8.79 15.78
N SER A 17 -9.36 -8.74 16.31
CA SER A 17 -9.02 -7.66 17.23
C SER A 17 -9.09 -6.31 16.55
N PRO A 18 -9.74 -5.30 17.16
CA PRO A 18 -9.69 -3.92 16.71
C PRO A 18 -8.33 -3.25 17.00
N ILE A 19 -7.38 -3.98 17.59
CA ILE A 19 -6.04 -3.48 17.91
C ILE A 19 -5.36 -2.99 16.62
N ALA A 20 -4.58 -1.93 16.76
CA ALA A 20 -3.89 -1.22 15.68
C ALA A 20 -4.83 -0.54 14.65
N ASN A 21 -6.13 -0.40 14.95
CA ASN A 21 -7.07 0.33 14.10
C ASN A 21 -6.89 1.85 14.31
N GLY A 22 -5.95 2.41 13.56
CA GLY A 22 -5.57 3.82 13.65
C GLY A 22 -4.50 4.14 14.69
N GLU A 23 -4.25 3.26 15.66
CA GLU A 23 -3.22 3.43 16.69
C GLU A 23 -2.07 2.44 16.46
N PRO A 24 -0.80 2.90 16.45
CA PRO A 24 0.34 2.01 16.27
C PRO A 24 0.49 1.05 17.46
N LEU A 25 0.71 -0.23 17.14
CA LEU A 25 1.01 -1.27 18.12
C LEU A 25 2.42 -1.80 17.88
N GLU A 26 3.29 -1.70 18.86
CA GLU A 26 4.64 -2.29 18.80
C GLU A 26 4.54 -3.81 18.84
N VAL A 27 5.06 -4.48 17.82
CA VAL A 27 5.04 -5.95 17.67
C VAL A 27 6.43 -6.55 17.87
N ALA A 28 7.47 -5.77 17.65
CA ALA A 28 8.87 -6.07 17.98
C ALA A 28 9.58 -4.73 18.21
N PRO A 29 10.75 -4.70 18.87
CA PRO A 29 11.47 -3.44 19.10
C PRO A 29 11.65 -2.63 17.81
N GLY A 30 11.11 -1.39 17.79
CA GLY A 30 11.14 -0.50 16.64
C GLY A 30 10.25 -0.89 15.45
N VAL A 31 9.43 -1.95 15.56
CA VAL A 31 8.50 -2.40 14.52
C VAL A 31 7.06 -2.21 14.99
N TRP A 32 6.36 -1.33 14.30
CA TRP A 32 5.00 -0.94 14.67
C TRP A 32 3.99 -1.31 13.59
N TRP A 33 2.88 -1.88 14.00
CA TRP A 33 1.77 -2.28 13.17
C TRP A 33 0.62 -1.28 13.30
N VAL A 34 0.09 -0.83 12.16
CA VAL A 34 -1.08 0.06 12.07
C VAL A 34 -2.06 -0.48 11.05
N ARG A 35 -3.35 -0.41 11.34
CA ARG A 35 -4.43 -0.70 10.38
C ARG A 35 -5.04 0.58 9.84
N PHE A 36 -5.23 0.58 8.53
CA PHE A 36 -6.00 1.60 7.83
C PHE A 36 -7.28 0.99 7.27
N GLY A 37 -8.42 1.58 7.60
CA GLY A 37 -9.72 1.13 7.11
C GLY A 37 -9.85 1.35 5.60
N MET A 38 -10.46 0.37 4.92
CA MET A 38 -10.71 0.40 3.49
C MET A 38 -12.16 0.06 3.18
N PRO A 39 -12.73 0.60 2.09
CA PRO A 39 -14.05 0.17 1.61
C PRO A 39 -13.96 -1.23 0.98
N GLY A 40 -15.08 -1.96 1.02
CA GLY A 40 -15.22 -3.24 0.34
C GLY A 40 -14.87 -4.45 1.20
N GLY A 41 -14.60 -5.59 0.56
CA GLY A 41 -14.50 -6.89 1.24
C GLY A 41 -13.21 -7.12 2.02
N LEU A 42 -12.18 -6.28 1.84
CA LEU A 42 -10.92 -6.38 2.59
C LEU A 42 -10.96 -5.65 3.92
N ASP A 43 -11.89 -4.72 4.10
CA ASP A 43 -12.16 -3.88 5.27
C ASP A 43 -10.95 -3.05 5.79
N HIS A 44 -9.72 -3.53 5.72
CA HIS A 44 -8.52 -2.83 6.15
C HIS A 44 -7.26 -3.32 5.42
N ILE A 45 -6.21 -2.49 5.50
CA ILE A 45 -4.82 -2.87 5.17
C ILE A 45 -3.93 -2.73 6.40
N ASN A 46 -2.93 -3.61 6.50
CA ASN A 46 -1.89 -3.56 7.51
C ASN A 46 -0.70 -2.78 6.96
N ILE A 47 -0.30 -1.74 7.66
CA ILE A 47 0.84 -0.89 7.36
C ILE A 47 1.86 -1.07 8.47
N TRP A 48 3.14 -1.03 8.11
CA TRP A 48 4.23 -1.15 9.07
C TRP A 48 5.02 0.15 9.13
N LEU A 49 5.34 0.58 10.34
CA LEU A 49 6.21 1.69 10.62
C LEU A 49 7.45 1.13 11.29
N LEU A 50 8.60 1.30 10.66
CA LEU A 50 9.89 0.87 11.21
C LEU A 50 10.62 2.11 11.71
N GLU A 51 10.96 2.11 12.98
CA GLU A 51 11.73 3.19 13.57
C GLU A 51 13.21 3.03 13.22
N ASP A 52 13.79 4.08 12.62
CA ASP A 52 15.20 4.09 12.25
C ASP A 52 15.89 5.34 12.82
N SER A 53 17.19 5.38 12.77
CA SER A 53 17.99 6.51 13.28
C SER A 53 17.76 7.81 12.54
N ASP A 54 17.45 7.75 11.23
CA ASP A 54 17.23 8.89 10.34
C ASP A 54 15.74 9.26 10.14
N GLY A 55 14.83 8.49 10.71
CA GLY A 55 13.40 8.72 10.60
C GLY A 55 12.57 7.45 10.60
N TRP A 56 11.37 7.54 10.04
CA TRP A 56 10.48 6.41 9.89
C TRP A 56 10.60 5.78 8.49
N THR A 57 10.72 4.47 8.43
CA THR A 57 10.48 3.71 7.20
C THR A 57 9.03 3.23 7.22
N VAL A 58 8.27 3.65 6.22
CA VAL A 58 6.88 3.24 6.03
C VAL A 58 6.84 2.08 5.04
N VAL A 59 6.14 0.99 5.38
CA VAL A 59 5.91 -0.14 4.46
C VAL A 59 4.43 -0.20 4.13
N ASP A 60 4.11 0.04 2.84
CA ASP A 60 2.79 0.22 2.25
C ASP A 60 2.04 1.47 2.75
N THR A 61 0.98 1.93 2.04
CA THR A 61 0.50 3.30 2.24
C THR A 61 -1.01 3.49 2.29
N CYS A 62 -1.81 2.47 2.00
CA CYS A 62 -3.26 2.51 1.81
C CYS A 62 -3.70 3.13 0.47
N LEU A 63 -4.99 2.97 0.15
CA LEU A 63 -5.66 3.58 -0.99
C LEU A 63 -5.65 5.11 -0.91
N LYS A 64 -5.76 5.77 -2.06
CA LYS A 64 -6.03 7.21 -2.17
C LYS A 64 -7.43 7.54 -1.65
N LEU A 65 -7.56 7.68 -0.35
CA LEU A 65 -8.79 8.03 0.35
C LEU A 65 -8.54 9.22 1.27
N ASP A 66 -9.52 10.11 1.39
CA ASP A 66 -9.45 11.24 2.30
C ASP A 66 -9.36 10.77 3.76
N SER A 67 -10.04 9.68 4.12
CA SER A 67 -9.96 9.05 5.43
C SER A 67 -8.55 8.52 5.73
N ALA A 68 -7.87 7.93 4.74
CA ALA A 68 -6.51 7.45 4.90
C ALA A 68 -5.51 8.61 5.05
N LYS A 69 -5.67 9.69 4.26
CA LYS A 69 -4.88 10.91 4.44
C LYS A 69 -5.09 11.52 5.83
N ALA A 70 -6.33 11.59 6.30
CA ALA A 70 -6.62 12.10 7.65
C ALA A 70 -5.97 11.24 8.74
N GLN A 71 -5.96 9.93 8.60
CA GLN A 71 -5.29 9.01 9.52
C GLN A 71 -3.77 9.19 9.51
N TRP A 72 -3.16 9.38 8.33
CA TRP A 72 -1.75 9.73 8.20
C TRP A 72 -1.42 11.06 8.91
N GLU A 73 -2.26 12.09 8.74
CA GLU A 73 -2.07 13.39 9.41
C GLU A 73 -2.09 13.26 10.95
N GLN A 74 -2.97 12.41 11.48
CA GLN A 74 -2.99 12.11 12.92
C GLN A 74 -1.70 11.44 13.37
N LEU A 75 -1.18 10.48 12.60
CA LEU A 75 0.10 9.83 12.89
C LEU A 75 1.26 10.83 12.85
N PHE A 76 1.31 11.72 11.85
CA PHE A 76 2.38 12.71 11.70
C PHE A 76 2.42 13.71 12.84
N THR A 77 1.25 14.16 13.30
CA THR A 77 1.15 15.15 14.40
C THR A 77 1.20 14.51 15.78
N GLY A 78 0.97 13.21 15.90
CA GLY A 78 0.97 12.45 17.13
C GLY A 78 2.19 11.53 17.26
N PHE A 79 1.96 10.26 16.97
CA PHE A 79 2.95 9.20 17.21
C PHE A 79 4.30 9.42 16.49
N MET A 80 4.26 9.91 15.24
CA MET A 80 5.45 10.11 14.41
C MET A 80 6.04 11.53 14.50
N ALA A 81 5.51 12.41 15.37
CA ALA A 81 5.81 13.85 15.35
C ALA A 81 7.30 14.20 15.55
N ASN A 82 8.06 13.33 16.17
CA ASN A 82 9.46 13.58 16.51
C ASN A 82 10.47 13.25 15.39
N LYS A 83 10.03 12.54 14.34
CA LYS A 83 10.90 12.08 13.26
C LYS A 83 10.16 12.16 11.91
N PRO A 84 10.83 12.57 10.82
CA PRO A 84 10.24 12.55 9.47
C PRO A 84 10.10 11.13 8.94
N ILE A 85 9.35 10.96 7.84
CA ILE A 85 9.45 9.76 7.02
C ILE A 85 10.74 9.85 6.21
N ALA A 86 11.66 8.92 6.43
CA ALA A 86 12.94 8.84 5.73
C ALA A 86 12.82 8.09 4.39
N ARG A 87 11.89 7.13 4.30
CA ARG A 87 11.61 6.36 3.08
C ARG A 87 10.26 5.67 3.11
N VAL A 88 9.73 5.41 1.90
CA VAL A 88 8.52 4.61 1.70
C VAL A 88 8.91 3.34 0.94
N ILE A 89 8.55 2.18 1.46
CA ILE A 89 8.71 0.88 0.81
C ILE A 89 7.32 0.40 0.39
N CYS A 90 7.12 0.07 -0.89
CA CYS A 90 5.91 -0.59 -1.32
C CYS A 90 6.21 -2.04 -1.68
N THR A 91 5.45 -2.95 -1.08
CA THR A 91 5.64 -4.39 -1.27
C THR A 91 5.29 -4.81 -2.70
N HIS A 92 4.21 -4.25 -3.24
CA HIS A 92 3.76 -4.51 -4.61
C HIS A 92 2.83 -3.39 -5.12
N LEU A 93 2.45 -3.48 -6.39
CA LEU A 93 1.78 -2.40 -7.14
C LEU A 93 0.30 -2.19 -6.83
N HIS A 94 -0.37 -3.04 -6.06
CA HIS A 94 -1.81 -2.88 -5.83
C HIS A 94 -2.14 -1.53 -5.17
N PRO A 95 -3.29 -0.92 -5.51
CA PRO A 95 -3.63 0.43 -5.07
C PRO A 95 -3.68 0.63 -3.56
N ASP A 96 -4.06 -0.40 -2.80
CA ASP A 96 -4.06 -0.39 -1.34
C ASP A 96 -2.65 -0.39 -0.73
N HIS A 97 -1.62 -0.69 -1.52
CA HIS A 97 -0.22 -0.64 -1.11
C HIS A 97 0.48 0.63 -1.59
N ILE A 98 0.26 1.04 -2.86
CA ILE A 98 0.94 2.20 -3.44
C ILE A 98 0.12 3.49 -3.42
N GLY A 99 -1.15 3.43 -2.99
CA GLY A 99 -2.13 4.49 -3.25
C GLY A 99 -1.75 5.89 -2.76
N LEU A 100 -1.04 5.99 -1.66
CA LEU A 100 -0.55 7.25 -1.11
C LEU A 100 0.99 7.38 -1.15
N ALA A 101 1.71 6.47 -1.80
CA ALA A 101 3.17 6.47 -1.83
C ALA A 101 3.74 7.77 -2.41
N GLY A 102 3.21 8.22 -3.56
CA GLY A 102 3.66 9.48 -4.17
C GLY A 102 3.41 10.69 -3.28
N TRP A 103 2.24 10.76 -2.66
CA TRP A 103 1.89 11.84 -1.73
C TRP A 103 2.83 11.87 -0.50
N LEU A 104 3.16 10.72 0.07
CA LEU A 104 4.10 10.63 1.19
C LEU A 104 5.52 11.05 0.77
N CYS A 105 5.99 10.55 -0.37
CA CYS A 105 7.32 10.89 -0.87
C CYS A 105 7.46 12.39 -1.17
N GLU A 106 6.45 13.00 -1.79
CA GLU A 106 6.44 14.44 -2.08
C GLU A 106 6.42 15.26 -0.78
N ARG A 107 5.58 14.87 0.19
CA ARG A 107 5.44 15.60 1.45
C ARG A 107 6.70 15.62 2.29
N PHE A 108 7.44 14.51 2.34
CA PHE A 108 8.61 14.33 3.21
C PHE A 108 9.94 14.41 2.45
N ASP A 109 9.90 14.68 1.14
CA ASP A 109 11.09 14.69 0.28
C ASP A 109 11.93 13.42 0.44
N CYS A 110 11.26 12.27 0.42
CA CYS A 110 11.88 10.98 0.66
C CYS A 110 11.76 10.01 -0.53
N GLU A 111 12.61 8.98 -0.56
CA GLU A 111 12.65 8.02 -1.66
C GLU A 111 11.54 6.97 -1.56
N LEU A 112 10.97 6.62 -2.72
CA LEU A 112 10.19 5.39 -2.89
C LEU A 112 11.13 4.21 -3.15
N TRP A 113 10.93 3.11 -2.41
CA TRP A 113 11.66 1.87 -2.59
C TRP A 113 10.71 0.77 -3.06
N MET A 114 10.99 0.19 -4.22
CA MET A 114 10.19 -0.88 -4.81
C MET A 114 11.06 -1.84 -5.63
N THR A 115 10.54 -3.03 -5.89
CA THR A 115 11.14 -3.88 -6.92
C THR A 115 10.89 -3.26 -8.30
N ARG A 116 11.77 -3.59 -9.26
CA ARG A 116 11.70 -3.01 -10.61
C ARG A 116 10.38 -3.32 -11.32
N SER A 117 9.93 -4.57 -11.23
CA SER A 117 8.72 -5.00 -11.92
C SER A 117 7.49 -4.31 -11.37
N GLU A 118 7.39 -4.19 -10.04
CA GLU A 118 6.26 -3.54 -9.38
C GLU A 118 6.19 -2.04 -9.71
N TYR A 119 7.33 -1.34 -9.68
CA TYR A 119 7.37 0.08 -10.03
C TYR A 119 6.97 0.33 -11.48
N LEU A 120 7.54 -0.43 -12.44
CA LEU A 120 7.26 -0.23 -13.87
C LEU A 120 5.81 -0.58 -14.22
N ASN A 121 5.29 -1.69 -13.71
CA ASN A 121 3.89 -2.07 -13.95
C ASN A 121 2.92 -1.12 -13.24
N GLY A 122 3.19 -0.71 -12.00
CA GLY A 122 2.40 0.29 -11.28
C GLY A 122 2.34 1.61 -12.03
N SER A 123 3.49 2.13 -12.47
CA SER A 123 3.57 3.37 -13.26
C SER A 123 2.80 3.27 -14.59
N LEU A 124 2.90 2.12 -15.27
CA LEU A 124 2.14 1.87 -16.50
C LEU A 124 0.63 1.88 -16.23
N LEU A 125 0.16 1.15 -15.21
CA LEU A 125 -1.27 1.07 -14.89
C LEU A 125 -1.82 2.44 -14.43
N LEU A 126 -1.05 3.22 -13.70
CA LEU A 126 -1.41 4.59 -13.30
C LEU A 126 -1.52 5.54 -14.50
N SER A 127 -0.80 5.27 -15.60
CA SER A 127 -0.90 6.06 -16.83
C SER A 127 -2.16 5.80 -17.64
N TYR A 128 -2.85 4.66 -17.40
CA TYR A 128 -4.14 4.37 -18.02
C TYR A 128 -5.26 5.15 -17.32
N THR A 129 -5.44 6.39 -17.74
CA THR A 129 -6.49 7.29 -17.20
C THR A 129 -7.75 7.32 -18.05
N SER A 130 -7.74 6.66 -19.22
CA SER A 130 -8.90 6.60 -20.13
C SER A 130 -9.96 5.62 -19.61
N ASP A 131 -11.23 6.04 -19.65
CA ASP A 131 -12.36 5.14 -19.41
C ASP A 131 -12.72 4.31 -20.66
N VAL A 132 -12.03 4.54 -21.78
CA VAL A 132 -12.28 3.82 -23.05
C VAL A 132 -11.36 2.61 -23.13
N VAL A 133 -11.98 1.43 -23.08
CA VAL A 133 -11.24 0.16 -23.20
C VAL A 133 -10.71 -0.03 -24.62
N PRO A 134 -9.40 -0.27 -24.82
CA PRO A 134 -8.86 -0.56 -26.14
C PRO A 134 -9.51 -1.79 -26.77
N SER A 135 -9.81 -1.72 -28.06
CA SER A 135 -10.41 -2.86 -28.80
C SER A 135 -9.58 -4.13 -28.72
N THR A 136 -8.25 -4.00 -28.68
CA THR A 136 -7.32 -5.11 -28.52
C THR A 136 -7.47 -5.83 -27.16
N ALA A 137 -7.74 -5.09 -26.10
CA ALA A 137 -8.00 -5.67 -24.78
C ALA A 137 -9.34 -6.42 -24.76
N LEU A 138 -10.39 -5.86 -25.37
CA LEU A 138 -11.67 -6.55 -25.53
C LEU A 138 -11.54 -7.84 -26.31
N GLN A 139 -10.79 -7.82 -27.42
CA GLN A 139 -10.52 -9.02 -28.21
C GLN A 139 -9.72 -10.08 -27.42
N PHE A 140 -8.74 -9.66 -26.63
CA PHE A 140 -7.96 -10.57 -25.79
C PHE A 140 -8.85 -11.31 -24.79
N TYR A 141 -9.64 -10.61 -24.01
CA TYR A 141 -10.50 -11.21 -23.00
C TYR A 141 -11.64 -12.04 -23.61
N LYS A 142 -12.17 -11.63 -24.78
CA LYS A 142 -13.13 -12.45 -25.52
C LYS A 142 -12.52 -13.78 -25.97
N ARG A 143 -11.29 -13.77 -26.48
CA ARG A 143 -10.55 -15.01 -26.84
C ARG A 143 -10.19 -15.85 -25.62
N ALA A 144 -10.00 -15.25 -24.46
CA ALA A 144 -9.79 -15.92 -23.19
C ALA A 144 -11.07 -16.54 -22.60
N GLY A 145 -12.23 -16.39 -23.27
CA GLY A 145 -13.48 -17.01 -22.86
C GLY A 145 -14.32 -16.18 -21.89
N PHE A 146 -14.07 -14.86 -21.78
CA PHE A 146 -14.94 -13.99 -20.99
C PHE A 146 -16.35 -13.98 -21.55
N THR A 147 -17.33 -14.20 -20.67
CA THR A 147 -18.75 -14.02 -20.98
C THR A 147 -19.09 -12.53 -21.13
N ASP A 148 -20.25 -12.21 -21.72
CA ASP A 148 -20.69 -10.82 -21.87
C ASP A 148 -20.82 -10.10 -20.51
N GLU A 149 -21.21 -10.82 -19.45
CA GLU A 149 -21.26 -10.29 -18.09
C GLU A 149 -19.86 -9.94 -17.55
N LEU A 150 -18.87 -10.82 -17.73
CA LEU A 150 -17.48 -10.57 -17.35
C LEU A 150 -16.88 -9.43 -18.17
N MET A 151 -17.22 -9.34 -19.45
CA MET A 151 -16.79 -8.24 -20.31
C MET A 151 -17.35 -6.90 -19.84
N THR A 152 -18.64 -6.85 -19.46
CA THR A 152 -19.27 -5.65 -18.89
C THR A 152 -18.56 -5.23 -17.59
N THR A 153 -18.32 -6.18 -16.69
CA THR A 153 -17.59 -5.93 -15.45
C THR A 153 -16.18 -5.41 -15.69
N TYR A 154 -15.47 -5.99 -16.66
CA TYR A 154 -14.13 -5.53 -17.05
C TYR A 154 -14.15 -4.08 -17.56
N GLN A 155 -15.09 -3.77 -18.46
CA GLN A 155 -15.24 -2.41 -19.00
C GLN A 155 -15.56 -1.37 -17.92
N GLN A 156 -16.41 -1.70 -16.95
CA GLN A 156 -16.75 -0.81 -15.84
C GLN A 156 -15.55 -0.55 -14.90
N ARG A 157 -14.63 -1.49 -14.80
CA ARG A 157 -13.44 -1.39 -13.94
C ARG A 157 -12.22 -0.84 -14.66
N PHE A 158 -12.27 -0.69 -15.98
CA PHE A 158 -11.14 -0.19 -16.74
C PHE A 158 -10.78 1.24 -16.32
N GLY A 159 -9.49 1.52 -16.18
CA GLY A 159 -8.99 2.84 -15.76
C GLY A 159 -9.22 3.20 -14.27
N THR A 160 -9.88 2.33 -13.48
CA THR A 160 -10.13 2.63 -12.06
C THR A 160 -8.86 2.59 -11.22
N PHE A 161 -7.83 1.86 -11.65
CA PHE A 161 -6.55 1.75 -10.95
C PHE A 161 -5.93 3.14 -10.69
N GLY A 162 -5.86 3.98 -11.71
CA GLY A 162 -5.33 5.34 -11.60
C GLY A 162 -6.16 6.27 -10.70
N LYS A 163 -7.44 5.95 -10.48
CA LYS A 163 -8.32 6.74 -9.58
C LYS A 163 -8.09 6.40 -8.11
N MET A 164 -7.55 5.22 -7.82
CA MET A 164 -7.34 4.70 -6.45
C MET A 164 -5.96 5.01 -5.88
N SER A 165 -5.08 5.63 -6.67
CA SER A 165 -3.70 5.92 -6.26
C SER A 165 -3.28 7.33 -6.66
N GLU A 166 -2.39 7.93 -5.89
CA GLU A 166 -1.64 9.11 -6.32
C GLU A 166 -0.57 8.68 -7.33
N PRO A 167 -0.11 9.60 -8.22
CA PRO A 167 1.01 9.31 -9.09
C PRO A 167 2.24 8.87 -8.29
N LEU A 168 2.95 7.85 -8.77
CA LEU A 168 4.23 7.47 -8.18
C LEU A 168 5.31 8.53 -8.49
N PRO A 169 6.34 8.68 -7.64
CA PRO A 169 7.50 9.51 -7.94
C PRO A 169 8.16 9.09 -9.26
N HIS A 170 8.72 10.04 -10.02
CA HIS A 170 9.42 9.74 -11.27
C HIS A 170 10.72 8.94 -11.09
N SER A 171 11.24 8.91 -9.87
CA SER A 171 12.42 8.11 -9.51
C SER A 171 12.10 7.21 -8.33
N TYR A 172 12.78 6.10 -8.26
CA TYR A 172 12.64 5.15 -7.15
C TYR A 172 13.97 4.47 -6.86
N ARG A 173 14.13 3.99 -5.65
CA ARG A 173 15.24 3.11 -5.30
C ARG A 173 14.83 1.66 -5.53
N ARG A 174 15.60 0.99 -6.38
CA ARG A 174 15.35 -0.41 -6.67
C ARG A 174 15.73 -1.29 -5.47
N ILE A 175 14.78 -2.08 -4.98
CA ILE A 175 15.05 -3.20 -4.08
C ILE A 175 15.49 -4.38 -4.93
N VAL A 176 16.61 -5.02 -4.56
CA VAL A 176 17.11 -6.23 -5.18
C VAL A 176 17.16 -7.37 -4.16
N ASP A 177 17.11 -8.60 -4.64
CA ASP A 177 17.19 -9.78 -3.80
C ASP A 177 18.52 -9.83 -3.03
N LEU A 178 18.47 -10.29 -1.78
CA LEU A 178 19.61 -10.38 -0.86
C LEU A 178 20.27 -9.04 -0.49
N GLU A 179 19.65 -7.91 -0.82
CA GLU A 179 20.11 -6.62 -0.31
C GLU A 179 19.79 -6.51 1.19
N THR A 180 20.75 -6.80 2.04
CA THR A 180 20.64 -6.49 3.46
C THR A 180 21.04 -5.05 3.69
N ARG A 181 20.08 -4.22 4.11
CA ARG A 181 20.41 -2.92 4.67
C ARG A 181 20.26 -2.98 6.18
N PRO A 182 21.29 -2.61 6.93
CA PRO A 182 21.12 -2.51 8.36
C PRO A 182 20.06 -1.42 8.62
N CYS A 183 18.91 -1.82 9.17
CA CYS A 183 18.20 -0.92 10.04
C CYS A 183 19.14 -0.74 11.24
N ASN A 184 19.69 0.44 11.40
CA ASN A 184 20.49 0.75 12.59
C ASN A 184 19.51 0.90 13.76
N MET A 185 19.01 -0.26 14.25
CA MET A 185 18.28 -0.33 15.50
C MET A 185 19.21 -0.13 16.68
#